data_b34a2112fb2fdb8b75825c7e5adfbb5b
#
_entry.id   b34a2112fb2fdb8b75825c7e5adfbb5b
#
_cell.length_a   1.000
_cell.length_b   1.000
_cell.length_c   1.000
_cell.angle_alpha   90.00
_cell.angle_beta   90.00
_cell.angle_gamma   90.00
#
_symmetry.space_group_name_H-M   'P 1'
#
loop_
_entity.id
_entity.type
_entity.pdbx_description
1 polymer ?
#
loop_
_entity_poly.entity_id
_entity_poly.type
_entity_poly.pdbx_seq_one_letter_code
_entity_poly.pdbx_strand_id
1 'polypeptide(L)'
;MVQISKCCDSQATGDLLEGAENTTFGKCAECGDYTFFDEVTEAHADLLEESNTSPYTFTERETSYDRLQTIGPKCKFPVDVVRAFNPAIISWVAERLGITAEDGVAQALADGHFVINTAKEIHNDAQIKMQVEPGSGTVLNTLNAISEVVTNVLTTTNQKVVFHCAMGMERSVLACIWFMASQWRMRIDQSYQQIKKHRPIALDRTDWITL
;
A
#
# COMPACT_ATOMS: atom_id res chain seq x y z
N MET A 1 -11.26 24.53 16.43
CA MET A 1 -11.59 23.30 15.65
C MET A 1 -10.29 22.71 15.16
N VAL A 2 -10.14 21.42 15.21
CA VAL A 2 -8.92 20.69 14.82
C VAL A 2 -9.26 19.81 13.62
N GLN A 3 -8.30 19.65 12.71
CA GLN A 3 -8.44 18.80 11.53
C GLN A 3 -7.94 17.40 11.86
N ILE A 4 -8.82 16.39 11.72
CA ILE A 4 -8.53 14.99 12.03
C ILE A 4 -8.63 14.15 10.78
N SER A 5 -7.64 13.27 10.58
CA SER A 5 -7.55 12.39 9.42
C SER A 5 -8.65 11.32 9.40
N LYS A 6 -9.19 11.04 8.19
CA LYS A 6 -10.19 9.97 7.99
C LYS A 6 -9.60 8.55 8.08
N CYS A 7 -8.30 8.40 8.08
CA CYS A 7 -7.65 7.09 8.12
C CYS A 7 -7.33 6.61 9.53
N CYS A 8 -6.84 7.47 10.42
CA CYS A 8 -6.34 7.11 11.75
C CYS A 8 -6.86 7.99 12.89
N ASP A 9 -7.80 8.88 12.62
CA ASP A 9 -8.31 9.86 13.58
C ASP A 9 -7.21 10.71 14.25
N SER A 10 -6.11 10.97 13.54
CA SER A 10 -4.97 11.74 14.03
C SER A 10 -4.83 13.08 13.30
N GLN A 11 -4.03 13.99 13.84
CA GLN A 11 -3.78 15.29 13.22
C GLN A 11 -2.93 15.17 11.95
N ALA A 12 -2.85 16.26 11.18
CA ALA A 12 -1.99 16.32 10.01
C ALA A 12 -0.53 16.59 10.38
N THR A 13 0.40 16.08 9.56
CA THR A 13 1.80 16.49 9.58
C THR A 13 2.06 17.45 8.43
N GLY A 14 2.45 18.69 8.72
CA GLY A 14 2.71 19.71 7.71
C GLY A 14 1.46 20.44 7.25
N ASP A 15 1.56 21.15 6.13
CA ASP A 15 0.49 21.99 5.63
C ASP A 15 -0.65 21.16 5.04
N LEU A 16 -1.88 21.59 5.37
CA LEU A 16 -3.09 21.07 4.77
C LEU A 16 -3.42 21.84 3.49
N LEU A 17 -3.83 21.12 2.45
CA LEU A 17 -4.28 21.67 1.20
C LEU A 17 -5.80 21.75 1.21
N GLU A 18 -6.33 22.94 0.89
CA GLU A 18 -7.76 23.12 0.69
C GLU A 18 -8.15 22.58 -0.69
N GLY A 19 -9.05 21.62 -0.71
CA GLY A 19 -9.64 21.06 -1.93
C GLY A 19 -10.95 21.75 -2.32
N ALA A 20 -11.59 21.27 -3.36
CA ALA A 20 -12.93 21.71 -3.75
C ALA A 20 -13.96 21.27 -2.67
N GLU A 21 -15.04 22.02 -2.54
CA GLU A 21 -16.17 21.71 -1.64
C GLU A 21 -15.82 21.63 -0.14
N ASN A 22 -14.92 22.52 0.34
CA ASN A 22 -14.47 22.55 1.76
C ASN A 22 -13.83 21.24 2.25
N THR A 23 -13.25 20.47 1.36
CA THR A 23 -12.46 19.29 1.76
C THR A 23 -11.02 19.71 2.07
N THR A 24 -10.48 19.21 3.14
CA THR A 24 -9.07 19.42 3.52
C THR A 24 -8.30 18.12 3.30
N PHE A 25 -7.15 18.22 2.66
CA PHE A 25 -6.32 17.08 2.30
C PHE A 25 -4.89 17.29 2.80
N GLY A 26 -4.28 16.27 3.37
CA GLY A 26 -2.94 16.36 3.91
C GLY A 26 -2.35 15.03 4.31
N LYS A 27 -1.19 15.07 4.95
CA LYS A 27 -0.49 13.89 5.41
C LYS A 27 -0.89 13.57 6.86
N CYS A 28 -1.33 12.35 7.11
CA CYS A 28 -1.66 11.86 8.44
C CYS A 28 -0.40 11.75 9.31
N ALA A 29 -0.43 12.25 10.55
CA ALA A 29 0.69 12.18 11.47
C ALA A 29 0.97 10.74 11.93
N GLU A 30 -0.07 9.91 12.02
CA GLU A 30 0.03 8.54 12.52
C GLU A 30 0.58 7.56 11.47
N CYS A 31 -0.07 7.47 10.30
CA CYS A 31 0.32 6.50 9.27
C CYS A 31 1.24 7.06 8.19
N GLY A 32 1.40 8.39 8.14
CA GLY A 32 2.18 9.07 7.12
C GLY A 32 1.55 9.08 5.72
N ASP A 33 0.35 8.56 5.55
CA ASP A 33 -0.36 8.55 4.28
C ASP A 33 -1.10 9.86 4.03
N TYR A 34 -1.31 10.20 2.76
CA TYR A 34 -2.14 11.33 2.38
C TYR A 34 -3.62 10.93 2.46
N THR A 35 -4.41 11.75 3.14
CA THR A 35 -5.83 11.49 3.38
C THR A 35 -6.63 12.79 3.51
N PHE A 36 -7.96 12.67 3.52
CA PHE A 36 -8.84 13.78 3.86
C PHE A 36 -8.95 13.96 5.36
N PHE A 37 -9.19 15.21 5.77
CA PHE A 37 -9.38 15.61 7.16
C PHE A 37 -10.77 16.18 7.37
N ASP A 38 -11.37 15.83 8.50
CA ASP A 38 -12.63 16.41 8.97
C ASP A 38 -12.36 17.40 10.10
N GLU A 39 -13.11 18.48 10.13
CA GLU A 39 -13.09 19.40 11.25
C GLU A 39 -13.82 18.80 12.46
N VAL A 40 -13.13 18.75 13.59
CA VAL A 40 -13.71 18.32 14.87
C VAL A 40 -13.50 19.39 15.94
N THR A 41 -14.31 19.36 16.98
CA THR A 41 -14.08 20.23 18.15
C THR A 41 -12.83 19.80 18.90
N GLU A 42 -12.15 20.75 19.56
CA GLU A 42 -10.95 20.47 20.37
C GLU A 42 -11.23 19.40 21.44
N ALA A 43 -12.39 19.46 22.09
CA ALA A 43 -12.80 18.44 23.06
C ALA A 43 -12.91 17.02 22.46
N HIS A 44 -13.28 16.91 21.20
CA HIS A 44 -13.32 15.61 20.51
C HIS A 44 -11.91 15.15 20.09
N ALA A 45 -11.04 16.07 19.69
CA ALA A 45 -9.65 15.80 19.38
C ALA A 45 -8.89 15.30 20.63
N ASP A 46 -9.08 15.95 21.78
CA ASP A 46 -8.45 15.54 23.05
C ASP A 46 -8.86 14.11 23.45
N LEU A 47 -10.13 13.74 23.28
CA LEU A 47 -10.60 12.37 23.53
C LEU A 47 -9.96 11.34 22.59
N LEU A 48 -9.67 11.73 21.35
CA LEU A 48 -8.99 10.87 20.39
C LEU A 48 -7.49 10.72 20.74
N GLU A 49 -6.84 11.81 21.19
CA GLU A 49 -5.43 11.78 21.61
C GLU A 49 -5.22 10.95 22.87
N GLU A 50 -6.07 11.08 23.90
CA GLU A 50 -5.99 10.26 25.12
C GLU A 50 -6.13 8.76 24.81
N SER A 51 -6.88 8.41 23.78
CA SER A 51 -7.03 7.02 23.33
C SER A 51 -5.83 6.51 22.48
N ASN A 52 -4.95 7.41 22.04
CA ASN A 52 -3.80 7.13 21.15
C ASN A 52 -2.45 7.09 21.87
N THR A 53 -2.37 7.38 23.17
CA THR A 53 -1.13 7.23 23.94
C THR A 53 -0.76 5.76 24.08
N SER A 54 -0.28 5.17 22.98
CA SER A 54 0.41 3.90 22.99
C SER A 54 1.87 4.16 23.38
N PRO A 55 2.43 3.44 24.36
CA PRO A 55 3.82 3.62 24.82
C PRO A 55 4.87 3.08 23.83
N TYR A 56 4.53 2.88 22.56
CA TYR A 56 5.43 2.31 21.58
C TYR A 56 6.25 3.38 20.86
N THR A 57 7.48 3.58 21.33
CA THR A 57 8.55 4.20 20.55
C THR A 57 9.02 3.20 19.50
N PHE A 58 8.91 3.55 18.23
CA PHE A 58 9.47 2.76 17.12
C PHE A 58 10.99 2.64 17.30
N THR A 59 11.47 1.45 17.52
CA THR A 59 12.90 1.11 17.40
C THR A 59 13.21 0.72 15.95
N GLU A 60 14.38 1.11 15.47
CA GLU A 60 14.83 1.19 14.07
C GLU A 60 14.78 -0.10 13.21
N ARG A 61 14.07 -1.17 13.60
CA ARG A 61 13.95 -2.42 12.82
C ARG A 61 12.69 -3.22 13.11
N GLU A 62 11.53 -2.61 13.09
CA GLU A 62 10.31 -3.42 13.08
C GLU A 62 10.09 -4.02 11.69
N THR A 63 9.83 -5.33 11.65
CA THR A 63 9.47 -6.03 10.41
C THR A 63 8.09 -5.60 9.93
N SER A 64 7.77 -5.81 8.65
CA SER A 64 6.41 -5.56 8.14
C SER A 64 5.36 -6.37 8.90
N TYR A 65 5.75 -7.53 9.42
CA TYR A 65 4.88 -8.38 10.25
C TYR A 65 4.60 -7.72 11.62
N ASP A 66 5.63 -7.16 12.27
CA ASP A 66 5.47 -6.46 13.55
C ASP A 66 4.60 -5.22 13.38
N ARG A 67 4.79 -4.47 12.30
CA ARG A 67 3.92 -3.32 11.92
C ARG A 67 2.46 -3.73 11.78
N LEU A 68 2.17 -4.88 11.15
CA LEU A 68 0.80 -5.39 11.03
C LEU A 68 0.19 -5.76 12.38
N GLN A 69 0.99 -6.25 13.32
CA GLN A 69 0.52 -6.60 14.66
C GLN A 69 0.25 -5.37 15.52
N THR A 70 0.95 -4.27 15.27
CA THR A 70 0.77 -3.00 15.98
C THR A 70 -0.34 -2.12 15.41
N ILE A 71 -0.89 -2.46 14.22
CA ILE A 71 -2.07 -1.80 13.68
C ILE A 71 -3.24 -2.03 14.63
N GLY A 72 -3.51 -1.03 15.45
CA GLY A 72 -4.56 -1.05 16.46
C GLY A 72 -5.98 -1.12 15.87
N PRO A 73 -7.00 -1.22 16.71
CA PRO A 73 -8.40 -1.42 16.31
C PRO A 73 -9.00 -0.28 15.47
N LYS A 74 -8.25 0.80 15.23
CA LYS A 74 -8.70 1.95 14.45
C LYS A 74 -8.52 1.81 12.93
N CYS A 75 -7.66 0.93 12.46
CA CYS A 75 -7.64 0.59 11.04
C CYS A 75 -8.88 -0.22 10.68
N LYS A 76 -9.61 0.21 9.65
CA LYS A 76 -10.83 -0.46 9.10
C LYS A 76 -10.55 -1.87 8.55
N PHE A 77 -9.48 -2.51 9.00
CA PHE A 77 -9.10 -3.87 8.62
C PHE A 77 -9.72 -4.88 9.58
N PRO A 78 -10.12 -6.04 9.08
CA PRO A 78 -10.36 -7.17 9.95
C PRO A 78 -9.01 -7.54 10.62
N VAL A 79 -8.78 -7.00 11.79
CA VAL A 79 -7.53 -7.12 12.57
C VAL A 79 -7.08 -8.57 12.71
N ASP A 80 -8.04 -9.49 12.82
CA ASP A 80 -7.75 -10.92 12.95
C ASP A 80 -7.13 -11.52 11.68
N VAL A 81 -7.55 -11.06 10.50
CA VAL A 81 -6.99 -11.53 9.21
C VAL A 81 -5.57 -11.00 9.03
N VAL A 82 -5.33 -9.75 9.41
CA VAL A 82 -4.02 -9.12 9.30
C VAL A 82 -3.02 -9.76 10.26
N ARG A 83 -3.43 -10.06 11.50
CA ARG A 83 -2.58 -10.73 12.51
C ARG A 83 -2.22 -12.17 12.17
N ALA A 84 -3.10 -12.87 11.45
CA ALA A 84 -2.88 -14.26 11.06
C ALA A 84 -2.06 -14.42 9.76
N PHE A 85 -1.86 -13.34 8.99
CA PHE A 85 -1.21 -13.38 7.69
C PHE A 85 0.24 -12.88 7.78
N ASN A 86 1.20 -13.67 7.31
CA ASN A 86 2.59 -13.24 7.20
C ASN A 86 2.82 -12.48 5.87
N PRO A 87 2.99 -11.15 5.89
CA PRO A 87 3.11 -10.34 4.69
C PRO A 87 4.43 -10.56 3.92
N ALA A 88 5.47 -11.11 4.56
CA ALA A 88 6.75 -11.44 3.93
C ALA A 88 6.64 -12.64 2.98
N ILE A 89 5.64 -13.49 3.14
CA ILE A 89 5.42 -14.60 2.21
C ILE A 89 4.95 -14.05 0.86
N ILE A 90 5.55 -14.56 -0.23
CA ILE A 90 5.10 -14.23 -1.58
C ILE A 90 3.74 -14.87 -1.83
N SER A 91 2.74 -14.03 -2.05
CA SER A 91 1.41 -14.48 -2.48
C SER A 91 1.38 -14.60 -3.99
N TRP A 92 1.42 -15.79 -4.51
CA TRP A 92 1.31 -16.05 -5.93
C TRP A 92 -0.14 -15.91 -6.39
N VAL A 93 -0.45 -14.82 -7.07
CA VAL A 93 -1.79 -14.49 -7.57
C VAL A 93 -2.05 -15.11 -8.95
N ALA A 94 -0.98 -15.49 -9.63
CA ALA A 94 -0.97 -16.30 -10.84
C ALA A 94 0.36 -17.09 -10.88
N GLU A 95 0.52 -17.96 -11.87
CA GLU A 95 1.68 -18.86 -12.00
C GLU A 95 3.04 -18.13 -11.90
N ARG A 96 3.13 -16.95 -12.52
CA ARG A 96 4.37 -16.16 -12.58
C ARG A 96 4.24 -14.74 -12.04
N LEU A 97 3.20 -14.46 -11.28
CA LEU A 97 2.92 -13.12 -10.75
C LEU A 97 2.65 -13.19 -9.24
N GLY A 98 3.45 -12.50 -8.44
CA GLY A 98 3.39 -12.53 -6.99
C GLY A 98 3.44 -11.15 -6.34
N ILE A 99 3.01 -11.10 -5.08
CA ILE A 99 3.05 -9.90 -4.24
C ILE A 99 3.66 -10.27 -2.89
N THR A 100 4.57 -9.42 -2.38
CA THR A 100 5.15 -9.55 -1.05
C THR A 100 5.25 -8.20 -0.34
N ALA A 101 5.60 -8.21 0.94
CA ALA A 101 6.05 -7.04 1.68
C ALA A 101 7.56 -6.82 1.47
N GLU A 102 8.09 -5.73 2.01
CA GLU A 102 9.53 -5.43 2.00
C GLU A 102 10.37 -6.57 2.55
N ASP A 103 9.93 -7.18 3.67
CA ASP A 103 10.67 -8.26 4.33
C ASP A 103 10.78 -9.55 3.49
N GLY A 104 9.94 -9.71 2.47
CA GLY A 104 10.01 -10.86 1.55
C GLY A 104 10.92 -10.63 0.34
N VAL A 105 11.45 -9.42 0.15
CA VAL A 105 12.24 -9.05 -1.05
C VAL A 105 13.54 -9.85 -1.12
N ALA A 106 14.28 -9.97 -0.02
CA ALA A 106 15.53 -10.71 -0.01
C ALA A 106 15.35 -12.17 -0.44
N GLN A 107 14.28 -12.83 0.01
CA GLN A 107 13.96 -14.19 -0.41
C GLN A 107 13.57 -14.25 -1.89
N ALA A 108 12.74 -13.29 -2.36
CA ALA A 108 12.34 -13.23 -3.77
C ALA A 108 13.55 -13.09 -4.72
N LEU A 109 14.53 -12.27 -4.33
CA LEU A 109 15.78 -12.10 -5.07
C LEU A 109 16.65 -13.36 -5.04
N ALA A 110 16.78 -14.00 -3.88
CA ALA A 110 17.53 -15.25 -3.72
C ALA A 110 16.94 -16.39 -4.57
N ASP A 111 15.62 -16.41 -4.74
CA ASP A 111 14.90 -17.37 -5.60
C ASP A 111 14.98 -17.03 -7.11
N GLY A 112 15.68 -15.94 -7.46
CA GLY A 112 15.89 -15.51 -8.86
C GLY A 112 14.67 -14.85 -9.50
N HIS A 113 13.74 -14.33 -8.70
CA HIS A 113 12.57 -13.63 -9.20
C HIS A 113 12.91 -12.20 -9.61
N PHE A 114 12.16 -11.66 -10.54
CA PHE A 114 12.24 -10.24 -10.91
C PHE A 114 11.39 -9.42 -9.96
N VAL A 115 12.01 -8.54 -9.19
CA VAL A 115 11.34 -7.79 -8.12
C VAL A 115 11.13 -6.34 -8.53
N ILE A 116 9.90 -5.85 -8.37
CA ILE A 116 9.51 -4.46 -8.64
C ILE A 116 9.12 -3.78 -7.33
N ASN A 117 9.86 -2.73 -6.97
CA ASN A 117 9.55 -1.87 -5.83
C ASN A 117 8.59 -0.75 -6.27
N THR A 118 7.38 -0.75 -5.70
CA THR A 118 6.35 0.27 -5.98
C THR A 118 6.29 1.38 -4.93
N ALA A 119 7.19 1.36 -3.93
CA ALA A 119 7.22 2.30 -2.84
C ALA A 119 8.37 3.30 -2.97
N LYS A 120 8.10 4.58 -2.68
CA LYS A 120 9.09 5.67 -2.75
C LYS A 120 10.11 5.57 -1.64
N GLU A 121 9.64 5.30 -0.45
CA GLU A 121 10.41 5.33 0.81
C GLU A 121 11.34 4.13 0.98
N ILE A 122 11.15 3.06 0.20
CA ILE A 122 11.94 1.84 0.34
C ILE A 122 13.14 1.85 -0.59
N HIS A 123 14.31 1.57 -0.02
CA HIS A 123 15.58 1.45 -0.72
C HIS A 123 16.16 0.06 -0.49
N ASN A 124 15.99 -0.81 -1.48
CA ASN A 124 16.47 -2.18 -1.48
C ASN A 124 17.00 -2.57 -2.87
N ASP A 125 17.44 -3.83 -3.02
CA ASP A 125 18.07 -4.37 -4.22
C ASP A 125 17.05 -4.83 -5.30
N ALA A 126 15.79 -4.40 -5.23
CA ALA A 126 14.83 -4.66 -6.31
C ALA A 126 15.38 -4.20 -7.67
N GLN A 127 15.18 -5.02 -8.71
CA GLN A 127 15.72 -4.72 -10.05
C GLN A 127 15.17 -3.42 -10.63
N ILE A 128 13.94 -3.08 -10.29
CA ILE A 128 13.30 -1.85 -10.73
C ILE A 128 12.55 -1.21 -9.56
N LYS A 129 12.65 0.12 -9.48
CA LYS A 129 11.86 0.95 -8.58
C LYS A 129 10.97 1.88 -9.40
N MET A 130 9.65 1.69 -9.30
CA MET A 130 8.64 2.49 -10.00
C MET A 130 7.56 2.92 -9.00
N GLN A 131 7.66 4.17 -8.55
CA GLN A 131 6.90 4.70 -7.42
C GLN A 131 5.44 4.94 -7.79
N VAL A 132 4.54 4.23 -7.15
CA VAL A 132 3.09 4.49 -7.21
C VAL A 132 2.75 5.47 -6.09
N GLU A 133 2.54 6.75 -6.45
CA GLU A 133 2.26 7.82 -5.49
C GLU A 133 0.79 8.26 -5.60
N PRO A 134 -0.03 8.04 -4.55
CA PRO A 134 -1.40 8.52 -4.53
C PRO A 134 -1.48 10.04 -4.74
N GLY A 135 -2.47 10.50 -5.50
CA GLY A 135 -2.71 11.93 -5.71
C GLY A 135 -1.71 12.66 -6.61
N SER A 136 -0.69 11.98 -7.13
CA SER A 136 0.34 12.61 -7.98
C SER A 136 -0.12 12.98 -9.38
N GLY A 137 -1.30 12.56 -9.82
CA GLY A 137 -1.75 12.68 -11.21
C GLY A 137 -0.94 11.83 -12.21
N THR A 138 0.13 11.18 -11.76
CA THR A 138 1.02 10.34 -12.58
C THR A 138 0.81 8.84 -12.36
N VAL A 139 -0.10 8.46 -11.46
CA VAL A 139 -0.35 7.05 -11.08
C VAL A 139 -0.57 6.19 -12.31
N LEU A 140 -1.47 6.61 -13.20
CA LEU A 140 -1.80 5.85 -14.42
C LEU A 140 -0.58 5.63 -15.33
N ASN A 141 0.24 6.66 -15.52
CA ASN A 141 1.45 6.57 -16.34
C ASN A 141 2.46 5.59 -15.72
N THR A 142 2.64 5.65 -14.39
CA THR A 142 3.50 4.71 -13.68
C THR A 142 2.99 3.27 -13.79
N LEU A 143 1.69 3.05 -13.62
CA LEU A 143 1.08 1.73 -13.75
C LEU A 143 1.21 1.16 -15.17
N ASN A 144 1.08 1.99 -16.20
CA ASN A 144 1.31 1.60 -17.59
C ASN A 144 2.77 1.19 -17.81
N ALA A 145 3.73 2.01 -17.35
CA ALA A 145 5.14 1.69 -17.46
C ALA A 145 5.52 0.40 -16.69
N ILE A 146 4.96 0.19 -15.50
CA ILE A 146 5.10 -1.09 -14.77
C ILE A 146 4.57 -2.24 -15.62
N SER A 147 3.40 -2.09 -16.24
CA SER A 147 2.79 -3.14 -17.05
C SER A 147 3.63 -3.50 -18.26
N GLU A 148 4.29 -2.54 -18.90
CA GLU A 148 5.22 -2.78 -20.02
C GLU A 148 6.45 -3.57 -19.55
N VAL A 149 7.05 -3.19 -18.42
CA VAL A 149 8.19 -3.91 -17.83
C VAL A 149 7.81 -5.35 -17.51
N VAL A 150 6.68 -5.56 -16.84
CA VAL A 150 6.19 -6.91 -16.48
C VAL A 150 5.95 -7.75 -17.72
N THR A 151 5.29 -7.17 -18.74
CA THR A 151 5.05 -7.85 -20.01
C THR A 151 6.38 -8.29 -20.65
N ASN A 152 7.35 -7.38 -20.70
CA ASN A 152 8.67 -7.69 -21.26
C ASN A 152 9.33 -8.87 -20.51
N VAL A 153 9.38 -8.81 -19.17
CA VAL A 153 9.98 -9.88 -18.35
C VAL A 153 9.26 -11.21 -18.58
N LEU A 154 7.93 -11.22 -18.55
CA LEU A 154 7.15 -12.45 -18.72
C LEU A 154 7.23 -13.05 -20.13
N THR A 155 7.49 -12.23 -21.15
CA THR A 155 7.59 -12.70 -22.55
C THR A 155 9.01 -13.09 -22.97
N THR A 156 10.03 -12.43 -22.41
CA THR A 156 11.42 -12.62 -22.84
C THR A 156 12.23 -13.51 -21.90
N THR A 157 11.75 -13.78 -20.69
CA THR A 157 12.44 -14.59 -19.68
C THR A 157 11.51 -15.65 -19.08
N ASN A 158 12.11 -16.59 -18.33
CA ASN A 158 11.35 -17.54 -17.50
C ASN A 158 11.19 -17.07 -16.04
N GLN A 159 11.63 -15.85 -15.71
CA GLN A 159 11.53 -15.34 -14.36
C GLN A 159 10.06 -15.10 -13.96
N LYS A 160 9.78 -15.30 -12.68
CA LYS A 160 8.54 -14.82 -12.06
C LYS A 160 8.72 -13.38 -11.65
N VAL A 161 7.63 -12.61 -11.67
CA VAL A 161 7.62 -11.21 -11.25
C VAL A 161 6.98 -11.09 -9.88
N VAL A 162 7.61 -10.34 -8.99
CA VAL A 162 7.12 -10.08 -7.64
C VAL A 162 7.02 -8.57 -7.43
N PHE A 163 5.82 -8.08 -7.16
CA PHE A 163 5.60 -6.71 -6.72
C PHE A 163 5.76 -6.59 -5.22
N HIS A 164 6.35 -5.50 -4.76
CA HIS A 164 6.32 -5.18 -3.35
C HIS A 164 6.13 -3.67 -3.09
N CYS A 165 5.66 -3.35 -1.92
CA CYS A 165 5.73 -2.06 -1.26
C CYS A 165 6.04 -2.34 0.22
N ALA A 166 5.85 -1.40 1.14
CA ALA A 166 6.17 -1.65 2.54
C ALA A 166 5.48 -2.91 3.11
N MET A 167 4.18 -2.98 2.98
CA MET A 167 3.35 -4.06 3.54
C MET A 167 2.83 -5.04 2.49
N GLY A 168 2.97 -4.72 1.21
CA GLY A 168 2.37 -5.51 0.13
C GLY A 168 0.83 -5.46 0.13
N MET A 169 0.22 -4.36 0.58
CA MET A 169 -1.22 -4.25 0.76
C MET A 169 -1.90 -3.33 -0.25
N GLU A 170 -1.25 -2.25 -0.69
CA GLU A 170 -1.86 -1.18 -1.48
C GLU A 170 -1.17 -0.97 -2.82
N ARG A 171 -0.01 -0.30 -2.84
CA ARG A 171 0.70 0.12 -4.08
C ARG A 171 1.08 -1.06 -4.96
N SER A 172 1.64 -2.11 -4.37
CA SER A 172 1.96 -3.36 -5.08
C SER A 172 0.72 -4.11 -5.54
N VAL A 173 -0.35 -4.07 -4.75
CA VAL A 173 -1.66 -4.63 -5.11
C VAL A 173 -2.25 -3.87 -6.28
N LEU A 174 -2.27 -2.52 -6.24
CA LEU A 174 -2.77 -1.68 -7.32
C LEU A 174 -2.00 -1.91 -8.63
N ALA A 175 -0.65 -1.99 -8.56
CA ALA A 175 0.17 -2.29 -9.73
C ALA A 175 -0.16 -3.65 -10.34
N CYS A 176 -0.39 -4.66 -9.49
CA CYS A 176 -0.77 -5.99 -9.93
C CYS A 176 -2.19 -6.02 -10.54
N ILE A 177 -3.17 -5.34 -9.93
CA ILE A 177 -4.53 -5.18 -10.47
C ILE A 177 -4.46 -4.57 -11.87
N TRP A 178 -3.73 -3.47 -12.01
CA TRP A 178 -3.63 -2.76 -13.28
C TRP A 178 -2.97 -3.61 -14.36
N PHE A 179 -1.90 -4.33 -14.04
CA PHE A 179 -1.28 -5.26 -14.97
C PHE A 179 -2.27 -6.33 -15.46
N MET A 180 -2.99 -6.99 -14.55
CA MET A 180 -3.96 -8.02 -14.90
C MET A 180 -5.10 -7.44 -15.75
N ALA A 181 -5.57 -6.23 -15.42
CA ALA A 181 -6.62 -5.58 -16.18
C ALA A 181 -6.18 -5.13 -17.58
N SER A 182 -5.01 -4.49 -17.68
CA SER A 182 -4.51 -3.92 -18.95
C SER A 182 -3.96 -4.98 -19.90
N GLN A 183 -3.23 -5.97 -19.41
CA GLN A 183 -2.54 -6.95 -20.26
C GLN A 183 -3.34 -8.24 -20.43
N TRP A 184 -4.02 -8.73 -19.40
CA TRP A 184 -4.84 -9.94 -19.47
C TRP A 184 -6.32 -9.67 -19.73
N ARG A 185 -6.69 -8.39 -19.87
CA ARG A 185 -8.06 -7.94 -20.13
C ARG A 185 -9.07 -8.42 -19.08
N MET A 186 -8.62 -8.64 -17.87
CA MET A 186 -9.48 -8.92 -16.74
C MET A 186 -10.22 -7.64 -16.33
N ARG A 187 -11.42 -7.77 -15.80
CA ARG A 187 -12.09 -6.65 -15.15
C ARG A 187 -11.33 -6.28 -13.88
N ILE A 188 -11.30 -4.99 -13.53
CA ILE A 188 -10.59 -4.48 -12.35
C ILE A 188 -11.08 -5.17 -11.07
N ASP A 189 -12.41 -5.30 -10.91
CA ASP A 189 -13.01 -5.98 -9.76
C ASP A 189 -12.62 -7.47 -9.70
N GLN A 190 -12.55 -8.16 -10.82
CA GLN A 190 -12.10 -9.55 -10.89
C GLN A 190 -10.61 -9.68 -10.55
N SER A 191 -9.77 -8.78 -11.04
CA SER A 191 -8.34 -8.73 -10.71
C SER A 191 -8.14 -8.55 -9.20
N TYR A 192 -8.86 -7.63 -8.58
CA TYR A 192 -8.83 -7.44 -7.14
C TYR A 192 -9.29 -8.70 -6.37
N GLN A 193 -10.41 -9.30 -6.76
CA GLN A 193 -10.90 -10.52 -6.10
C GLN A 193 -9.91 -11.69 -6.22
N GLN A 194 -9.25 -11.83 -7.38
CA GLN A 194 -8.21 -12.84 -7.57
C GLN A 194 -7.04 -12.60 -6.60
N ILE A 195 -6.59 -11.35 -6.46
CA ILE A 195 -5.51 -11.01 -5.53
C ILE A 195 -5.96 -11.23 -4.09
N LYS A 196 -7.14 -10.76 -3.71
CA LYS A 196 -7.69 -10.88 -2.36
C LYS A 196 -7.79 -12.32 -1.88
N LYS A 197 -8.08 -13.25 -2.80
CA LYS A 197 -8.13 -14.69 -2.52
C LYS A 197 -6.78 -15.26 -2.05
N HIS A 198 -5.67 -14.77 -2.62
CA HIS A 198 -4.33 -15.24 -2.30
C HIS A 198 -3.59 -14.38 -1.27
N ARG A 199 -4.03 -13.11 -1.14
CA ARG A 199 -3.48 -12.13 -0.20
C ARG A 199 -4.62 -11.43 0.54
N PRO A 200 -5.13 -12.02 1.63
CA PRO A 200 -6.29 -11.51 2.36
C PRO A 200 -6.15 -10.08 2.91
N ILE A 201 -4.90 -9.62 3.09
CA ILE A 201 -4.58 -8.27 3.53
C ILE A 201 -4.60 -7.23 2.41
N ALA A 202 -4.81 -7.63 1.14
CA ALA A 202 -4.86 -6.71 0.01
C ALA A 202 -6.00 -5.71 0.13
N LEU A 203 -5.72 -4.46 -0.22
CA LEU A 203 -6.66 -3.35 -0.25
C LEU A 203 -6.94 -2.92 -1.68
N ASP A 204 -8.18 -2.55 -1.93
CA ASP A 204 -8.56 -1.91 -3.17
C ASP A 204 -8.21 -0.41 -3.10
N ARG A 205 -7.34 0.03 -4.00
CA ARG A 205 -6.94 1.42 -4.18
C ARG A 205 -7.11 1.85 -5.65
N THR A 206 -8.07 1.27 -6.32
CA THR A 206 -8.40 1.66 -7.70
C THR A 206 -8.97 3.08 -7.81
N ASP A 207 -9.44 3.63 -6.71
CA ASP A 207 -9.78 5.04 -6.53
C ASP A 207 -8.59 6.01 -6.74
N TRP A 208 -7.35 5.52 -6.62
CA TRP A 208 -6.15 6.34 -6.93
C TRP A 208 -5.92 6.52 -8.43
N ILE A 209 -6.60 5.74 -9.26
CA ILE A 209 -6.54 5.87 -10.72
C ILE A 209 -7.58 6.90 -11.14
N THR A 210 -7.16 8.16 -11.26
CA THR A 210 -7.98 9.20 -11.88
C THR A 210 -7.89 9.05 -13.41
N LEU A 211 -9.00 8.74 -14.04
CA LEU A 211 -9.14 8.66 -15.50
C LEU A 211 -9.39 10.03 -16.08
#